data_ced07c46f00ea620105e419276a21d3a
#
_entry.id   ced07c46f00ea620105e419276a21d3a
#
_cell.length_a   1.000
_cell.length_b   1.000
_cell.length_c   1.000
_cell.angle_alpha   90.00
_cell.angle_beta   90.00
_cell.angle_gamma   90.00
#
_symmetry.space_group_name_H-M   'P 1'
#
loop_
_entity.id
_entity.type
_entity.pdbx_description
1 polymer ?
#
loop_
_entity_poly.entity_id
_entity_poly.type
_entity_poly.pdbx_seq_one_letter_code
_entity_poly.pdbx_strand_id
1 'polypeptide(L)'
;MNTKFHIFRLCAPNTTSKQLVKLVSLFTILVLAACSKTEASKAEAPLPLTVAVTKIATAQVPILVEVVGRVEGSREVEIRSRVTGIIERQMYSEGEPVRAHKALFQIERMPFENALVQAHAALNQDRAKLEQAQRENARLQGLLAKKAISAREADDTSTGLKQAEAAVQSSEARLRDAELNLSYTSVSAPIGGITGRAQRSEGSLVNVGTDSSLLTTVTQTDPIWVRFSLSESEHSLLLGNEGKRAAVKLLMADDREYAVKGKLNFAGSTVDSKLGTVQLRAEFANPDLTLLPGQFVRTQLIAGIQQAIVVPQSAVFQNDQGRFVWVVGVENKATQRKVEAGSWVGHDWIIKSGLKPDDLVITDNLIKLRPGMVVKAHSATAIPTATDAPAQAATAVAPVTTNKK
;
A
#
# COMPACT_ATOMS: atom_id res chain seq x y z
N MET A 1 41.55 15.46 55.70
CA MET A 1 42.48 14.60 56.53
C MET A 1 43.65 14.32 55.60
N ASN A 2 44.75 15.13 55.71
CA ASN A 2 45.96 14.85 56.44
C ASN A 2 46.63 13.55 56.03
N THR A 3 47.81 13.48 55.44
CA THR A 3 49.10 13.83 56.02
C THR A 3 50.17 13.67 54.93
N LYS A 4 51.00 14.61 54.55
CA LYS A 4 52.28 15.12 55.07
C LYS A 4 53.45 14.13 55.15
N PHE A 5 54.61 14.66 54.60
CA PHE A 5 56.01 14.53 55.02
C PHE A 5 56.81 13.34 54.39
N HIS A 6 58.08 13.42 54.03
CA HIS A 6 59.20 14.28 54.41
C HIS A 6 60.34 14.25 53.34
N ILE A 7 60.97 15.35 53.26
CA ILE A 7 62.29 15.79 52.92
C ILE A 7 63.39 14.94 53.52
N PHE A 8 64.51 14.65 52.83
CA PHE A 8 65.81 14.69 53.43
C PHE A 8 66.90 15.17 52.44
N ARG A 9 67.76 15.97 52.95
CA ARG A 9 68.84 16.79 52.43
C ARG A 9 70.21 16.15 52.69
N LEU A 10 71.24 16.67 52.00
CA LEU A 10 72.71 16.72 52.37
C LEU A 10 73.52 15.55 51.74
N CYS A 11 74.69 15.76 51.20
CA CYS A 11 75.80 16.73 51.38
C CYS A 11 76.83 16.58 50.24
N ALA A 12 77.49 17.64 49.92
CA ALA A 12 78.70 17.67 49.09
C ALA A 12 79.95 17.41 49.95
N PRO A 13 81.19 17.50 49.46
CA PRO A 13 81.83 17.50 48.16
C PRO A 13 83.09 16.59 48.12
N ASN A 14 83.68 16.29 46.93
CA ASN A 14 85.14 16.20 46.89
C ASN A 14 85.76 16.42 45.52
N THR A 15 86.69 17.22 45.44
CA THR A 15 87.60 17.70 44.46
C THR A 15 88.59 16.65 44.01
N THR A 16 88.39 15.91 42.95
CA THR A 16 89.48 15.22 42.16
C THR A 16 89.07 14.78 40.77
N SER A 17 88.12 15.40 40.10
CA SER A 17 87.62 14.95 38.76
C SER A 17 87.85 15.90 37.62
N LYS A 18 88.59 17.02 37.76
CA LYS A 18 88.82 18.00 36.68
C LYS A 18 89.74 17.52 35.54
N GLN A 19 90.56 16.48 35.80
CA GLN A 19 91.43 15.91 34.76
C GLN A 19 90.72 14.79 33.98
N LEU A 20 89.89 14.00 34.64
CA LEU A 20 89.20 12.86 34.00
C LEU A 20 88.06 13.34 33.00
N VAL A 21 87.41 14.46 33.36
CA VAL A 21 86.32 15.02 32.55
C VAL A 21 86.83 15.62 31.21
N LYS A 22 88.08 16.15 31.18
CA LYS A 22 88.67 16.68 29.95
C LYS A 22 89.06 15.56 28.97
N LEU A 23 89.54 14.38 29.48
CA LEU A 23 89.89 13.25 28.58
C LEU A 23 88.61 12.56 28.06
N VAL A 24 87.59 12.40 28.80
CA VAL A 24 86.27 11.84 28.37
C VAL A 24 85.59 12.77 27.38
N SER A 25 85.66 14.11 27.60
CA SER A 25 85.07 15.08 26.69
C SER A 25 85.76 15.12 25.32
N LEU A 26 87.07 14.90 25.27
CA LEU A 26 87.85 14.85 23.97
C LEU A 26 87.57 13.57 23.18
N PHE A 27 87.31 12.45 23.89
CA PHE A 27 86.98 11.18 23.27
C PHE A 27 85.53 11.14 22.79
N THR A 28 84.60 11.81 23.47
CA THR A 28 83.20 11.93 23.02
C THR A 28 83.06 12.79 21.75
N ILE A 29 83.87 13.84 21.61
CA ILE A 29 83.85 14.71 20.42
C ILE A 29 84.42 13.97 19.19
N LEU A 30 85.37 13.07 19.38
CA LEU A 30 85.97 12.28 18.24
C LEU A 30 85.03 11.16 17.74
N VAL A 31 84.13 10.63 18.61
CA VAL A 31 83.12 9.61 18.22
C VAL A 31 81.92 10.21 17.53
N LEU A 32 81.63 11.49 17.76
CA LEU A 32 80.49 12.18 17.09
C LEU A 32 80.85 12.62 15.65
N ALA A 33 82.10 12.69 15.26
CA ALA A 33 82.60 13.08 13.91
C ALA A 33 82.66 11.91 12.89
N ALA A 34 82.44 10.65 13.32
CA ALA A 34 82.52 9.47 12.46
C ALA A 34 81.19 8.99 11.86
N CYS A 35 80.02 9.64 12.22
CA CYS A 35 78.68 9.24 11.72
C CYS A 35 78.00 10.28 10.86
N SER A 36 78.72 10.96 9.98
CA SER A 36 78.04 11.88 9.01
C SER A 36 78.43 11.49 7.54
N LYS A 37 78.05 10.27 7.20
CA LYS A 37 77.83 9.90 5.78
C LYS A 37 76.59 8.98 5.75
N THR A 38 75.45 9.52 6.05
CA THR A 38 74.20 8.91 5.62
C THR A 38 73.95 9.45 4.21
N GLU A 39 74.25 8.62 3.22
CA GLU A 39 73.73 8.79 1.91
C GLU A 39 72.22 8.90 2.07
N ALA A 40 71.65 10.03 1.67
CA ALA A 40 70.19 10.18 1.52
C ALA A 40 69.71 9.08 0.56
N SER A 41 69.21 7.98 1.11
CA SER A 41 68.50 6.98 0.35
C SER A 41 67.37 7.76 -0.34
N LYS A 42 67.54 7.90 -1.65
CA LYS A 42 66.52 8.44 -2.55
C LYS A 42 65.28 7.59 -2.27
N ALA A 43 64.32 8.16 -1.52
CA ALA A 43 63.07 7.49 -1.21
C ALA A 43 62.48 7.05 -2.55
N GLU A 44 62.55 5.76 -2.79
CA GLU A 44 61.91 5.11 -3.92
C GLU A 44 60.46 5.53 -3.89
N ALA A 45 59.98 6.27 -4.92
CA ALA A 45 58.61 6.75 -4.97
C ALA A 45 57.71 5.54 -4.79
N PRO A 46 56.80 5.59 -3.82
CA PRO A 46 55.92 4.45 -3.53
C PRO A 46 55.25 4.00 -4.84
N LEU A 47 55.36 2.72 -5.17
CA LEU A 47 54.74 2.14 -6.35
C LEU A 47 53.27 2.53 -6.40
N PRO A 48 52.76 3.04 -7.53
CA PRO A 48 51.39 3.48 -7.63
C PRO A 48 50.45 2.32 -7.31
N LEU A 49 49.57 2.52 -6.32
CA LEU A 49 48.57 1.52 -5.92
C LEU A 49 47.59 1.33 -7.09
N THR A 50 47.43 0.09 -7.54
CA THR A 50 46.43 -0.24 -8.55
C THR A 50 45.06 -0.23 -7.93
N VAL A 51 44.11 0.55 -8.49
CA VAL A 51 42.73 0.73 -7.97
C VAL A 51 41.71 0.58 -9.09
N ALA A 52 40.60 -0.06 -8.79
CA ALA A 52 39.45 -0.10 -9.67
C ALA A 52 38.72 1.24 -9.63
N VAL A 53 38.39 1.80 -10.78
CA VAL A 53 37.63 3.05 -10.89
C VAL A 53 36.39 2.86 -11.72
N THR A 54 35.33 3.53 -11.31
CA THR A 54 34.09 3.65 -12.07
C THR A 54 33.92 5.08 -12.53
N LYS A 55 33.72 5.27 -13.83
CA LYS A 55 33.38 6.56 -14.40
C LYS A 55 31.92 6.88 -14.03
N ILE A 56 31.69 8.02 -13.38
CA ILE A 56 30.38 8.42 -12.92
C ILE A 56 29.61 9.00 -14.11
N ALA A 57 28.44 8.43 -14.33
CA ALA A 57 27.44 8.94 -15.29
C ALA A 57 26.14 9.31 -14.57
N THR A 58 25.41 10.21 -15.19
CA THR A 58 24.05 10.51 -14.75
C THR A 58 23.13 9.35 -15.18
N ALA A 59 22.46 8.73 -14.24
CA ALA A 59 21.49 7.67 -14.47
C ALA A 59 20.07 8.17 -14.24
N GLN A 60 19.11 7.60 -14.97
CA GLN A 60 17.68 7.79 -14.69
C GLN A 60 17.31 6.87 -13.54
N VAL A 61 16.96 7.47 -12.40
CA VAL A 61 16.64 6.74 -11.18
C VAL A 61 15.18 6.98 -10.82
N PRO A 62 14.38 5.93 -10.58
CA PRO A 62 13.01 6.11 -10.13
C PRO A 62 12.99 6.71 -8.71
N ILE A 63 12.12 7.69 -8.50
CA ILE A 63 11.80 8.20 -7.17
C ILE A 63 10.79 7.23 -6.56
N LEU A 64 11.25 6.39 -5.63
CA LEU A 64 10.39 5.46 -4.91
C LEU A 64 9.90 6.12 -3.63
N VAL A 65 8.59 6.11 -3.44
CA VAL A 65 7.94 6.47 -2.18
C VAL A 65 7.38 5.19 -1.58
N GLU A 66 7.81 4.86 -0.37
CA GLU A 66 7.35 3.68 0.36
C GLU A 66 6.60 4.09 1.61
N VAL A 67 5.36 3.60 1.74
CA VAL A 67 4.47 3.91 2.86
C VAL A 67 3.71 2.67 3.29
N VAL A 68 3.29 2.64 4.56
CA VAL A 68 2.41 1.59 5.06
C VAL A 68 0.98 1.88 4.62
N GLY A 69 0.36 0.89 3.99
CA GLY A 69 -1.04 0.90 3.62
C GLY A 69 -1.84 -0.14 4.40
N ARG A 70 -3.13 0.10 4.51
CA ARG A 70 -4.10 -0.85 5.06
C ARG A 70 -4.97 -1.40 3.95
N VAL A 71 -5.10 -2.71 3.93
CA VAL A 71 -5.96 -3.44 2.99
C VAL A 71 -7.41 -3.31 3.44
N GLU A 72 -8.31 -3.00 2.53
CA GLU A 72 -9.75 -2.87 2.78
C GLU A 72 -10.54 -3.54 1.65
N GLY A 73 -11.71 -4.08 1.97
CA GLY A 73 -12.63 -4.54 0.93
C GLY A 73 -13.05 -3.40 0.01
N SER A 74 -13.22 -3.68 -1.27
CA SER A 74 -13.68 -2.66 -2.23
C SER A 74 -15.10 -2.17 -1.94
N ARG A 75 -15.92 -3.06 -1.36
CA ARG A 75 -17.27 -2.75 -0.84
C ARG A 75 -17.51 -3.59 0.39
N GLU A 76 -18.14 -3.00 1.38
CA GLU A 76 -18.64 -3.70 2.55
C GLU A 76 -20.09 -3.30 2.76
N VAL A 77 -20.96 -4.30 2.84
CA VAL A 77 -22.40 -4.08 3.00
C VAL A 77 -22.90 -4.87 4.19
N GLU A 78 -23.54 -4.17 5.10
CA GLU A 78 -24.29 -4.76 6.20
C GLU A 78 -25.60 -5.34 5.67
N ILE A 79 -25.82 -6.61 5.94
CA ILE A 79 -27.06 -7.31 5.60
C ILE A 79 -27.99 -7.22 6.81
N ARG A 80 -29.06 -6.45 6.63
CA ARG A 80 -30.05 -6.19 7.67
C ARG A 80 -31.42 -6.70 7.25
N SER A 81 -32.18 -7.22 8.21
CA SER A 81 -33.58 -7.54 7.99
C SER A 81 -34.40 -6.26 7.73
N ARG A 82 -35.31 -6.33 6.75
CA ARG A 82 -36.27 -5.28 6.43
C ARG A 82 -37.66 -5.56 7.00
N VAL A 83 -37.86 -6.77 7.55
CA VAL A 83 -39.13 -7.18 8.20
C VAL A 83 -38.81 -7.75 9.57
N THR A 84 -39.78 -7.63 10.48
CA THR A 84 -39.69 -8.24 11.81
C THR A 84 -40.18 -9.67 11.73
N GLY A 85 -39.47 -10.60 12.32
CA GLY A 85 -39.83 -12.01 12.32
C GLY A 85 -38.71 -12.92 12.88
N ILE A 86 -38.98 -14.20 12.95
CA ILE A 86 -38.01 -15.19 13.43
C ILE A 86 -37.15 -15.66 12.25
N ILE A 87 -35.86 -15.81 12.45
CA ILE A 87 -34.96 -16.45 11.46
C ILE A 87 -35.26 -17.95 11.45
N GLU A 88 -35.80 -18.45 10.34
CA GLU A 88 -36.06 -19.87 10.17
C GLU A 88 -34.79 -20.63 9.77
N ARG A 89 -34.01 -20.06 8.86
CA ARG A 89 -32.83 -20.75 8.30
C ARG A 89 -31.75 -19.79 7.84
N GLN A 90 -30.49 -20.17 8.06
CA GLN A 90 -29.30 -19.61 7.44
C GLN A 90 -28.93 -20.48 6.21
N MET A 91 -28.78 -19.86 5.04
CA MET A 91 -28.60 -20.54 3.75
C MET A 91 -27.19 -20.33 3.15
N TYR A 92 -26.22 -19.96 3.96
CA TYR A 92 -24.82 -19.77 3.57
C TYR A 92 -23.88 -20.32 4.66
N SER A 93 -22.64 -20.62 4.30
CA SER A 93 -21.57 -20.92 5.25
C SER A 93 -20.77 -19.65 5.52
N GLU A 94 -20.45 -19.39 6.79
CA GLU A 94 -19.68 -18.22 7.21
C GLU A 94 -18.26 -18.27 6.63
N GLY A 95 -17.77 -17.12 6.15
CA GLY A 95 -16.45 -17.03 5.55
C GLY A 95 -16.35 -17.54 4.10
N GLU A 96 -17.43 -18.05 3.52
CA GLU A 96 -17.45 -18.52 2.14
C GLU A 96 -17.82 -17.40 1.13
N PRO A 97 -17.35 -17.53 -0.12
CA PRO A 97 -17.74 -16.61 -1.18
C PRO A 97 -19.20 -16.79 -1.60
N VAL A 98 -19.92 -15.71 -1.73
CA VAL A 98 -21.29 -15.69 -2.24
C VAL A 98 -21.41 -14.81 -3.46
N ARG A 99 -22.31 -15.19 -4.38
CA ARG A 99 -22.67 -14.35 -5.53
C ARG A 99 -23.75 -13.35 -5.14
N ALA A 100 -23.83 -12.23 -5.88
CA ALA A 100 -24.95 -11.31 -5.76
C ALA A 100 -26.28 -12.05 -5.92
N HIS A 101 -27.29 -11.64 -5.16
CA HIS A 101 -28.66 -12.20 -5.12
C HIS A 101 -28.78 -13.62 -4.56
N LYS A 102 -27.68 -14.24 -4.03
CA LYS A 102 -27.81 -15.50 -3.30
C LYS A 102 -28.56 -15.24 -2.00
N ALA A 103 -29.56 -16.05 -1.70
CA ALA A 103 -30.27 -16.02 -0.44
C ALA A 103 -29.33 -16.40 0.72
N LEU A 104 -29.34 -15.59 1.78
CA LEU A 104 -28.49 -15.75 2.96
C LEU A 104 -29.31 -16.20 4.18
N PHE A 105 -30.48 -15.59 4.38
CA PHE A 105 -31.37 -15.95 5.49
C PHE A 105 -32.80 -16.06 4.99
N GLN A 106 -33.55 -16.95 5.65
CA GLN A 106 -34.98 -17.06 5.51
C GLN A 106 -35.64 -16.63 6.84
N ILE A 107 -36.48 -15.62 6.78
CA ILE A 107 -37.33 -15.19 7.88
C ILE A 107 -38.69 -15.87 7.74
N GLU A 108 -39.39 -16.12 8.84
CA GLU A 108 -40.70 -16.75 8.89
C GLU A 108 -41.66 -16.14 7.87
N ARG A 109 -42.16 -16.96 6.95
CA ARG A 109 -42.97 -16.49 5.81
C ARG A 109 -44.44 -16.46 6.08
N MET A 110 -44.91 -17.37 6.93
CA MET A 110 -46.34 -17.63 7.14
C MET A 110 -47.16 -16.36 7.45
N PRO A 111 -46.74 -15.44 8.35
CA PRO A 111 -47.50 -14.22 8.61
C PRO A 111 -47.65 -13.33 7.37
N PHE A 112 -46.60 -13.26 6.52
CA PHE A 112 -46.61 -12.43 5.31
C PHE A 112 -47.40 -13.09 4.18
N GLU A 113 -47.35 -14.41 4.04
CA GLU A 113 -48.20 -15.15 3.10
C GLU A 113 -49.70 -14.96 3.44
N ASN A 114 -50.04 -15.02 4.72
CA ASN A 114 -51.40 -14.76 5.16
C ASN A 114 -51.84 -13.30 4.86
N ALA A 115 -50.94 -12.33 5.07
CA ALA A 115 -51.24 -10.93 4.75
C ALA A 115 -51.44 -10.73 3.22
N LEU A 116 -50.63 -11.44 2.41
CA LEU A 116 -50.77 -11.43 0.96
C LEU A 116 -52.12 -11.99 0.51
N VAL A 117 -52.54 -13.13 1.06
CA VAL A 117 -53.84 -13.75 0.75
C VAL A 117 -54.99 -12.79 1.15
N GLN A 118 -54.91 -12.13 2.30
CA GLN A 118 -55.91 -11.11 2.74
C GLN A 118 -55.96 -9.92 1.77
N ALA A 119 -54.82 -9.37 1.36
CA ALA A 119 -54.75 -8.26 0.40
C ALA A 119 -55.34 -8.66 -0.97
N HIS A 120 -55.07 -9.87 -1.42
CA HIS A 120 -55.63 -10.42 -2.65
C HIS A 120 -57.18 -10.54 -2.56
N ALA A 121 -57.71 -11.04 -1.44
CA ALA A 121 -59.15 -11.14 -1.23
C ALA A 121 -59.83 -9.77 -1.22
N ALA A 122 -59.23 -8.77 -0.55
CA ALA A 122 -59.72 -7.39 -0.55
C ALA A 122 -59.77 -6.77 -1.95
N LEU A 123 -58.73 -6.96 -2.72
CA LEU A 123 -58.67 -6.50 -4.12
C LEU A 123 -59.77 -7.14 -4.97
N ASN A 124 -59.99 -8.44 -4.85
CA ASN A 124 -61.05 -9.14 -5.59
C ASN A 124 -62.45 -8.62 -5.19
N GLN A 125 -62.67 -8.33 -3.91
CA GLN A 125 -63.93 -7.71 -3.43
C GLN A 125 -64.14 -6.34 -4.08
N ASP A 126 -63.14 -5.47 -4.06
CA ASP A 126 -63.27 -4.12 -4.62
C ASP A 126 -63.35 -4.12 -6.16
N ARG A 127 -62.74 -5.06 -6.85
CA ARG A 127 -62.93 -5.28 -8.28
C ARG A 127 -64.37 -5.69 -8.62
N ALA A 128 -64.98 -6.57 -7.78
CA ALA A 128 -66.39 -6.94 -8.01
C ALA A 128 -67.32 -5.74 -7.79
N LYS A 129 -67.06 -4.85 -6.81
CA LYS A 129 -67.81 -3.60 -6.60
C LYS A 129 -67.62 -2.63 -7.78
N LEU A 130 -66.42 -2.51 -8.29
CA LEU A 130 -66.12 -1.67 -9.46
C LEU A 130 -66.92 -2.17 -10.68
N GLU A 131 -66.92 -3.45 -10.95
CA GLU A 131 -67.64 -4.04 -12.06
C GLU A 131 -69.16 -3.80 -11.93
N GLN A 132 -69.72 -3.89 -10.70
CA GLN A 132 -71.10 -3.54 -10.40
C GLN A 132 -71.34 -2.04 -10.69
N ALA A 133 -70.50 -1.13 -10.22
CA ALA A 133 -70.62 0.30 -10.43
C ALA A 133 -70.51 0.67 -11.91
N GLN A 134 -69.63 0.00 -12.67
CA GLN A 134 -69.51 0.18 -14.11
C GLN A 134 -70.79 -0.19 -14.85
N ARG A 135 -71.38 -1.37 -14.56
CA ARG A 135 -72.64 -1.81 -15.17
C ARG A 135 -73.77 -0.86 -14.85
N GLU A 136 -73.91 -0.38 -13.58
CA GLU A 136 -74.95 0.53 -13.16
C GLU A 136 -74.80 1.91 -13.82
N ASN A 137 -73.56 2.47 -13.81
CA ASN A 137 -73.27 3.73 -14.47
C ASN A 137 -73.61 3.66 -15.97
N ALA A 138 -73.18 2.61 -16.70
CA ALA A 138 -73.47 2.41 -18.13
C ALA A 138 -74.97 2.32 -18.39
N ARG A 139 -75.71 1.61 -17.52
CA ARG A 139 -77.20 1.52 -17.61
C ARG A 139 -77.86 2.88 -17.44
N LEU A 140 -77.49 3.65 -16.40
CA LEU A 140 -78.11 4.94 -16.11
C LEU A 140 -77.73 6.02 -17.16
N GLN A 141 -76.50 6.02 -17.63
CA GLN A 141 -76.10 6.89 -18.75
C GLN A 141 -76.94 6.63 -20.03
N GLY A 142 -77.28 5.36 -20.33
CA GLY A 142 -78.18 4.99 -21.41
C GLY A 142 -79.64 5.48 -21.21
N LEU A 143 -80.12 5.52 -19.96
CA LEU A 143 -81.45 6.07 -19.59
C LEU A 143 -81.43 7.58 -19.63
N LEU A 144 -80.37 8.26 -19.18
CA LEU A 144 -80.22 9.71 -19.29
C LEU A 144 -80.29 10.19 -20.74
N ALA A 145 -79.60 9.50 -21.66
CA ALA A 145 -79.64 9.79 -23.09
C ALA A 145 -81.04 9.71 -23.67
N LYS A 146 -81.92 8.85 -23.09
CA LYS A 146 -83.32 8.72 -23.43
C LYS A 146 -84.24 9.67 -22.61
N LYS A 147 -83.68 10.58 -21.78
CA LYS A 147 -84.37 11.49 -20.88
C LYS A 147 -85.32 10.78 -19.87
N ALA A 148 -85.00 9.54 -19.49
CA ALA A 148 -85.81 8.73 -18.59
C ALA A 148 -85.41 8.86 -17.12
N ILE A 149 -84.31 9.56 -16.80
CA ILE A 149 -83.79 9.85 -15.46
C ILE A 149 -83.31 11.31 -15.34
N SER A 150 -83.10 11.78 -14.12
CA SER A 150 -82.51 13.10 -13.83
C SER A 150 -80.97 13.11 -14.05
N ALA A 151 -80.43 14.29 -14.41
CA ALA A 151 -78.99 14.47 -14.52
C ALA A 151 -78.31 14.21 -13.17
N ARG A 152 -78.91 14.60 -12.04
CA ARG A 152 -78.37 14.36 -10.69
C ARG A 152 -78.16 12.87 -10.41
N GLU A 153 -79.10 12.02 -10.77
CA GLU A 153 -79.06 10.57 -10.56
C GLU A 153 -77.88 9.92 -11.41
N ALA A 154 -77.68 10.42 -12.62
CA ALA A 154 -76.56 10.02 -13.45
C ALA A 154 -75.18 10.49 -12.86
N ASP A 155 -75.13 11.72 -12.32
CA ASP A 155 -73.92 12.27 -11.65
C ASP A 155 -73.61 11.52 -10.37
N ASP A 156 -74.62 11.15 -9.57
CA ASP A 156 -74.41 10.35 -8.35
C ASP A 156 -73.80 8.99 -8.69
N THR A 157 -74.25 8.35 -9.77
CA THR A 157 -73.69 7.05 -10.20
C THR A 157 -72.30 7.18 -10.77
N SER A 158 -72.03 8.26 -11.52
CA SER A 158 -70.66 8.55 -12.01
C SER A 158 -69.71 8.79 -10.85
N THR A 159 -70.14 9.43 -9.79
CA THR A 159 -69.36 9.61 -8.58
C THR A 159 -69.14 8.29 -7.86
N GLY A 160 -70.12 7.42 -7.78
CA GLY A 160 -70.00 6.06 -7.25
C GLY A 160 -69.00 5.20 -8.04
N LEU A 161 -68.97 5.33 -9.35
CA LEU A 161 -67.99 4.67 -10.21
C LEU A 161 -66.57 5.14 -9.87
N LYS A 162 -66.33 6.44 -9.80
CA LYS A 162 -65.02 7.00 -9.43
C LYS A 162 -64.56 6.57 -8.03
N GLN A 163 -65.48 6.46 -7.08
CA GLN A 163 -65.18 5.94 -5.72
C GLN A 163 -64.78 4.47 -5.79
N ALA A 164 -65.43 3.64 -6.58
CA ALA A 164 -65.11 2.24 -6.75
C ALA A 164 -63.74 2.07 -7.43
N GLU A 165 -63.43 2.89 -8.43
CA GLU A 165 -62.11 2.94 -9.10
C GLU A 165 -61.00 3.28 -8.11
N ALA A 166 -61.21 4.30 -7.28
CA ALA A 166 -60.24 4.69 -6.23
C ALA A 166 -60.04 3.59 -5.16
N ALA A 167 -61.11 2.85 -4.80
CA ALA A 167 -61.03 1.72 -3.89
C ALA A 167 -60.16 0.59 -4.46
N VAL A 168 -60.31 0.25 -5.75
CA VAL A 168 -59.45 -0.75 -6.43
C VAL A 168 -58.02 -0.30 -6.43
N GLN A 169 -57.72 0.95 -6.77
CA GLN A 169 -56.33 1.48 -6.74
C GLN A 169 -55.73 1.38 -5.31
N SER A 170 -56.49 1.67 -4.28
CA SER A 170 -56.03 1.51 -2.89
C SER A 170 -55.73 0.06 -2.54
N SER A 171 -56.61 -0.88 -2.92
CA SER A 171 -56.43 -2.31 -2.66
C SER A 171 -55.22 -2.90 -3.49
N GLU A 172 -55.03 -2.40 -4.70
CA GLU A 172 -53.80 -2.77 -5.50
C GLU A 172 -52.51 -2.27 -4.86
N ALA A 173 -52.52 -1.08 -4.23
CA ALA A 173 -51.37 -0.60 -3.49
C ALA A 173 -51.09 -1.49 -2.28
N ARG A 174 -52.12 -1.88 -1.51
CA ARG A 174 -51.99 -2.80 -0.37
C ARG A 174 -51.48 -4.17 -0.78
N LEU A 175 -51.91 -4.68 -1.92
CA LEU A 175 -51.42 -5.94 -2.48
C LEU A 175 -49.94 -5.84 -2.77
N ARG A 176 -49.46 -4.79 -3.46
CA ARG A 176 -48.05 -4.57 -3.72
C ARG A 176 -47.20 -4.47 -2.44
N ASP A 177 -47.71 -3.81 -1.40
CA ASP A 177 -47.05 -3.74 -0.10
C ASP A 177 -46.95 -5.10 0.55
N ALA A 178 -47.95 -5.96 0.50
CA ALA A 178 -47.91 -7.32 1.02
C ALA A 178 -46.90 -8.21 0.24
N GLU A 179 -46.90 -8.11 -1.10
CA GLU A 179 -45.92 -8.79 -1.96
C GLU A 179 -44.49 -8.37 -1.63
N LEU A 180 -44.24 -7.07 -1.47
CA LEU A 180 -42.93 -6.51 -1.13
C LEU A 180 -42.46 -7.01 0.24
N ASN A 181 -43.34 -6.98 1.25
CA ASN A 181 -43.00 -7.47 2.59
C ASN A 181 -42.68 -8.98 2.59
N LEU A 182 -43.46 -9.77 1.83
CA LEU A 182 -43.17 -11.19 1.66
C LEU A 182 -41.79 -11.41 0.95
N SER A 183 -41.47 -10.58 -0.03
CA SER A 183 -40.17 -10.66 -0.70
C SER A 183 -39.00 -10.40 0.27
N TYR A 184 -39.18 -9.53 1.25
CA TYR A 184 -38.20 -9.21 2.27
C TYR A 184 -37.95 -10.31 3.30
N THR A 185 -38.80 -11.34 3.36
CA THR A 185 -38.55 -12.53 4.20
C THR A 185 -37.38 -13.37 3.69
N SER A 186 -37.07 -13.31 2.38
CA SER A 186 -35.88 -13.92 1.80
C SER A 186 -34.78 -12.88 1.70
N VAL A 187 -33.87 -12.87 2.67
CA VAL A 187 -32.76 -11.90 2.73
C VAL A 187 -31.63 -12.39 1.84
N SER A 188 -31.29 -11.62 0.80
CA SER A 188 -30.25 -11.97 -0.17
C SER A 188 -29.07 -11.00 -0.12
N ALA A 189 -27.89 -11.46 -0.63
CA ALA A 189 -26.69 -10.65 -0.78
C ALA A 189 -26.88 -9.61 -1.90
N PRO A 190 -26.72 -8.30 -1.63
CA PRO A 190 -26.83 -7.28 -2.69
C PRO A 190 -25.59 -7.22 -3.60
N ILE A 191 -24.46 -7.72 -3.13
CA ILE A 191 -23.18 -7.80 -3.85
C ILE A 191 -22.59 -9.19 -3.72
N GLY A 192 -21.69 -9.56 -4.63
CA GLY A 192 -20.83 -10.74 -4.44
C GLY A 192 -19.67 -10.39 -3.53
N GLY A 193 -19.20 -11.35 -2.75
CA GLY A 193 -18.08 -11.16 -1.82
C GLY A 193 -17.98 -12.29 -0.81
N ILE A 194 -17.19 -12.10 0.22
CA ILE A 194 -17.03 -13.05 1.34
C ILE A 194 -18.04 -12.67 2.43
N THR A 195 -18.77 -13.67 2.92
CA THR A 195 -19.72 -13.49 4.02
C THR A 195 -19.00 -13.42 5.36
N GLY A 196 -19.44 -12.50 6.20
CA GLY A 196 -19.03 -12.45 7.59
C GLY A 196 -19.74 -13.51 8.44
N ARG A 197 -19.44 -13.49 9.73
CA ARG A 197 -20.15 -14.32 10.73
C ARG A 197 -21.59 -13.86 10.89
N ALA A 198 -22.51 -14.77 11.11
CA ALA A 198 -23.87 -14.48 11.48
C ALA A 198 -23.92 -13.79 12.85
N GLN A 199 -24.60 -12.66 12.93
CA GLN A 199 -24.78 -11.92 14.19
C GLN A 199 -25.98 -12.47 14.99
N ARG A 200 -26.86 -13.23 14.33
CA ARG A 200 -28.07 -13.83 14.91
C ARG A 200 -28.19 -15.26 14.40
N SER A 201 -28.53 -16.17 15.31
CA SER A 201 -28.72 -17.57 15.01
C SER A 201 -30.15 -17.87 14.57
N GLU A 202 -30.36 -19.01 13.93
CA GLU A 202 -31.69 -19.56 13.66
C GLU A 202 -32.55 -19.62 14.96
N GLY A 203 -33.84 -19.33 14.85
CA GLY A 203 -34.74 -19.19 15.97
C GLY A 203 -34.74 -17.82 16.66
N SER A 204 -33.81 -16.92 16.32
CA SER A 204 -33.75 -15.57 16.89
C SER A 204 -34.82 -14.65 16.27
N LEU A 205 -35.47 -13.84 17.12
CA LEU A 205 -36.34 -12.76 16.66
C LEU A 205 -35.49 -11.56 16.21
N VAL A 206 -35.75 -11.07 15.03
CA VAL A 206 -35.16 -9.83 14.47
C VAL A 206 -36.20 -8.74 14.37
N ASN A 207 -35.83 -7.51 14.74
CA ASN A 207 -36.71 -6.35 14.70
C ASN A 207 -36.14 -5.25 13.84
N VAL A 208 -36.92 -4.72 12.92
CA VAL A 208 -36.55 -3.60 12.05
C VAL A 208 -36.24 -2.35 12.89
N GLY A 209 -35.16 -1.64 12.49
CA GLY A 209 -34.78 -0.38 13.16
C GLY A 209 -34.00 -0.54 14.45
N THR A 210 -33.67 -1.75 14.85
CA THR A 210 -32.86 -2.04 16.04
C THR A 210 -31.54 -2.75 15.63
N ASP A 211 -30.59 -2.87 16.56
CA ASP A 211 -29.35 -3.62 16.34
C ASP A 211 -29.59 -5.11 16.05
N SER A 212 -30.75 -5.65 16.45
CA SER A 212 -31.13 -7.03 16.13
C SER A 212 -31.38 -7.25 14.64
N SER A 213 -31.62 -6.19 13.87
CA SER A 213 -31.80 -6.28 12.40
C SER A 213 -30.53 -6.65 11.65
N LEU A 214 -29.33 -6.41 12.21
CA LEU A 214 -28.06 -6.77 11.61
C LEU A 214 -27.88 -8.30 11.65
N LEU A 215 -27.80 -8.90 10.46
CA LEU A 215 -27.69 -10.35 10.30
C LEU A 215 -26.27 -10.79 10.02
N THR A 216 -25.59 -10.16 9.07
CA THR A 216 -24.20 -10.41 8.70
C THR A 216 -23.65 -9.25 7.89
N THR A 217 -22.37 -9.35 7.47
CA THR A 217 -21.75 -8.45 6.51
C THR A 217 -21.32 -9.23 5.28
N VAL A 218 -21.29 -8.58 4.12
CA VAL A 218 -20.69 -9.13 2.90
C VAL A 218 -19.64 -8.14 2.43
N THR A 219 -18.40 -8.62 2.34
CA THR A 219 -17.26 -7.82 1.94
C THR A 219 -16.74 -8.27 0.59
N GLN A 220 -16.72 -7.39 -0.38
CA GLN A 220 -16.12 -7.64 -1.69
C GLN A 220 -14.60 -7.53 -1.58
N THR A 221 -13.90 -8.63 -1.85
CA THR A 221 -12.46 -8.78 -1.70
C THR A 221 -11.72 -8.89 -3.03
N ASP A 222 -12.44 -8.96 -4.14
CA ASP A 222 -11.91 -8.86 -5.50
C ASP A 222 -12.82 -7.96 -6.35
N PRO A 223 -12.30 -6.82 -6.86
CA PRO A 223 -11.01 -6.22 -6.50
C PRO A 223 -10.94 -5.80 -5.03
N ILE A 224 -9.70 -5.64 -4.52
CA ILE A 224 -9.42 -5.21 -3.14
C ILE A 224 -8.75 -3.83 -3.16
N TRP A 225 -8.94 -3.05 -2.13
CA TRP A 225 -8.35 -1.73 -2.01
C TRP A 225 -7.25 -1.69 -0.96
N VAL A 226 -6.25 -0.86 -1.22
CA VAL A 226 -5.21 -0.51 -0.25
C VAL A 226 -5.26 1.00 -0.04
N ARG A 227 -5.55 1.41 1.18
CA ARG A 227 -5.56 2.82 1.59
C ARG A 227 -4.25 3.15 2.28
N PHE A 228 -3.64 4.25 1.89
CA PHE A 228 -2.39 4.75 2.46
C PHE A 228 -2.38 6.27 2.42
N SER A 229 -1.48 6.88 3.20
CA SER A 229 -1.37 8.35 3.27
C SER A 229 0.05 8.76 2.93
N LEU A 230 0.19 9.80 2.12
CA LEU A 230 1.45 10.44 1.78
C LEU A 230 1.57 11.78 2.49
N SER A 231 2.78 12.18 2.84
CA SER A 231 3.04 13.55 3.25
C SER A 231 2.77 14.52 2.08
N GLU A 232 2.53 15.78 2.37
CA GLU A 232 2.30 16.81 1.34
C GLU A 232 3.48 16.90 0.35
N SER A 233 4.71 16.76 0.84
CA SER A 233 5.92 16.78 0.01
C SER A 233 5.97 15.57 -0.95
N GLU A 234 5.67 14.37 -0.47
CA GLU A 234 5.62 13.16 -1.31
C GLU A 234 4.49 13.22 -2.32
N HIS A 235 3.32 13.74 -1.90
CA HIS A 235 2.19 13.95 -2.81
C HIS A 235 2.52 14.95 -3.92
N SER A 236 3.26 16.04 -3.60
CA SER A 236 3.69 17.01 -4.59
C SER A 236 4.63 16.41 -5.65
N LEU A 237 5.50 15.47 -5.26
CA LEU A 237 6.35 14.72 -6.19
C LEU A 237 5.53 13.86 -7.17
N LEU A 238 4.41 13.29 -6.71
CA LEU A 238 3.49 12.54 -7.57
C LEU A 238 2.78 13.44 -8.57
N LEU A 239 2.34 14.64 -8.17
CA LEU A 239 1.61 15.54 -9.05
C LEU A 239 2.46 16.05 -10.22
N GLY A 240 3.78 16.24 -10.01
CA GLY A 240 4.72 16.70 -11.03
C GLY A 240 5.00 15.71 -12.17
N ASN A 241 4.70 14.43 -12.00
CA ASN A 241 5.15 13.34 -12.88
C ASN A 241 4.03 12.40 -13.33
N GLU A 242 2.90 12.89 -13.85
CA GLU A 242 1.76 12.07 -14.32
C GLU A 242 1.16 11.13 -13.24
N GLY A 243 1.21 11.51 -11.98
CA GLY A 243 0.93 10.67 -10.81
C GLY A 243 -0.44 9.98 -10.74
N LYS A 244 -1.42 10.36 -11.58
CA LYS A 244 -2.71 9.66 -11.69
C LYS A 244 -2.59 8.26 -12.30
N ARG A 245 -1.45 7.91 -12.92
CA ARG A 245 -1.18 6.61 -13.55
C ARG A 245 -0.05 5.85 -12.88
N ALA A 246 0.41 6.29 -11.71
CA ALA A 246 1.48 5.62 -10.99
C ALA A 246 1.10 4.16 -10.72
N ALA A 247 1.91 3.24 -11.20
CA ALA A 247 1.78 1.84 -10.84
C ALA A 247 2.17 1.69 -9.37
N VAL A 248 1.32 1.01 -8.61
CA VAL A 248 1.50 0.77 -7.20
C VAL A 248 1.91 -0.68 -7.01
N LYS A 249 3.03 -0.91 -6.35
CA LYS A 249 3.49 -2.23 -5.94
C LYS A 249 3.19 -2.45 -4.46
N LEU A 250 2.94 -3.69 -4.07
CA LEU A 250 2.79 -4.07 -2.67
C LEU A 250 3.91 -5.03 -2.26
N LEU A 251 4.43 -4.79 -1.08
CA LEU A 251 5.26 -5.74 -0.36
C LEU A 251 4.47 -6.25 0.84
N MET A 252 4.35 -7.55 0.94
CA MET A 252 3.68 -8.22 2.06
C MET A 252 4.55 -8.15 3.33
N ALA A 253 4.03 -8.58 4.45
CA ALA A 253 4.74 -8.54 5.73
C ALA A 253 6.04 -9.37 5.75
N ASP A 254 6.17 -10.33 4.86
CA ASP A 254 7.35 -11.19 4.68
C ASP A 254 8.29 -10.72 3.55
N ASP A 255 8.20 -9.46 3.16
CA ASP A 255 8.97 -8.81 2.10
C ASP A 255 8.75 -9.36 0.68
N ARG A 256 7.80 -10.27 0.49
CA ARG A 256 7.44 -10.74 -0.85
C ARG A 256 6.65 -9.68 -1.61
N GLU A 257 7.04 -9.43 -2.85
CA GLU A 257 6.27 -8.56 -3.75
C GLU A 257 4.99 -9.27 -4.18
N TYR A 258 3.84 -8.59 -4.05
CA TYR A 258 2.57 -9.08 -4.59
C TYR A 258 2.62 -9.05 -6.12
N ALA A 259 2.30 -10.16 -6.75
CA ALA A 259 2.51 -10.35 -8.20
C ALA A 259 1.72 -9.36 -9.08
N VAL A 260 0.58 -8.87 -8.59
CA VAL A 260 -0.30 -7.96 -9.34
C VAL A 260 -0.01 -6.52 -8.96
N LYS A 261 0.29 -5.68 -9.94
CA LYS A 261 0.44 -4.24 -9.75
C LYS A 261 -0.93 -3.58 -9.63
N GLY A 262 -1.07 -2.71 -8.63
CA GLY A 262 -2.26 -1.92 -8.43
C GLY A 262 -2.30 -0.65 -9.26
N LYS A 263 -3.49 -0.09 -9.35
CA LYS A 263 -3.77 1.20 -9.99
C LYS A 263 -4.26 2.18 -8.94
N LEU A 264 -3.70 3.37 -8.93
CA LEU A 264 -4.22 4.46 -8.11
C LEU A 264 -5.61 4.84 -8.63
N ASN A 265 -6.66 4.65 -7.82
CA ASN A 265 -8.04 4.95 -8.19
C ASN A 265 -8.65 6.12 -7.41
N PHE A 266 -7.96 6.58 -6.36
CA PHE A 266 -8.39 7.73 -5.58
C PHE A 266 -7.18 8.47 -4.99
N ALA A 267 -7.22 9.79 -5.09
CA ALA A 267 -6.33 10.72 -4.39
C ALA A 267 -7.20 11.79 -3.73
N GLY A 268 -7.01 12.00 -2.44
CA GLY A 268 -7.74 13.00 -1.68
C GLY A 268 -7.49 14.41 -2.20
N SER A 269 -8.51 15.24 -2.20
CA SER A 269 -8.44 16.66 -2.58
C SER A 269 -8.12 17.58 -1.39
N THR A 270 -7.99 17.01 -0.20
CA THR A 270 -7.74 17.73 1.06
C THR A 270 -6.57 17.12 1.80
N VAL A 271 -5.78 17.99 2.45
CA VAL A 271 -4.73 17.59 3.38
C VAL A 271 -5.36 17.45 4.77
N ASP A 272 -5.12 16.35 5.45
CA ASP A 272 -5.46 16.23 6.87
C ASP A 272 -4.60 17.23 7.67
N SER A 273 -5.24 18.24 8.25
CA SER A 273 -4.55 19.32 8.95
C SER A 273 -3.84 18.89 10.24
N LYS A 274 -4.20 17.72 10.80
CA LYS A 274 -3.55 17.18 12.02
C LYS A 274 -2.30 16.39 11.69
N LEU A 275 -2.32 15.68 10.58
CA LEU A 275 -1.24 14.77 10.17
C LEU A 275 -0.36 15.33 9.05
N GLY A 276 -0.80 16.38 8.35
CA GLY A 276 -0.11 16.91 7.17
C GLY A 276 -0.04 15.92 6.01
N THR A 277 -1.04 15.03 5.89
CA THR A 277 -1.03 13.95 4.90
C THR A 277 -2.22 14.02 3.96
N VAL A 278 -2.03 13.51 2.75
CA VAL A 278 -3.07 13.30 1.74
C VAL A 278 -3.38 11.80 1.67
N GLN A 279 -4.65 11.46 1.71
CA GLN A 279 -5.08 10.07 1.63
C GLN A 279 -5.19 9.62 0.18
N LEU A 280 -4.62 8.45 -0.11
CA LEU A 280 -4.66 7.80 -1.42
C LEU A 280 -5.22 6.38 -1.29
N ARG A 281 -5.70 5.85 -2.42
CA ARG A 281 -6.18 4.49 -2.50
C ARG A 281 -5.79 3.87 -3.83
N ALA A 282 -5.27 2.67 -3.76
CA ALA A 282 -4.98 1.86 -4.94
C ALA A 282 -5.87 0.61 -4.97
N GLU A 283 -6.22 0.17 -6.16
CA GLU A 283 -7.04 -0.99 -6.42
C GLU A 283 -6.17 -2.12 -6.98
N PHE A 284 -6.37 -3.32 -6.47
CA PHE A 284 -5.66 -4.54 -6.85
C PHE A 284 -6.65 -5.66 -7.16
N ALA A 285 -6.37 -6.43 -8.20
CA ALA A 285 -7.07 -7.70 -8.38
C ALA A 285 -6.58 -8.71 -7.33
N ASN A 286 -7.49 -9.48 -6.74
CA ASN A 286 -7.22 -10.41 -5.66
C ASN A 286 -7.99 -11.74 -5.84
N PRO A 287 -7.83 -12.41 -6.99
CA PRO A 287 -8.60 -13.62 -7.30
C PRO A 287 -8.31 -14.76 -6.31
N ASP A 288 -7.09 -14.88 -5.82
CA ASP A 288 -6.65 -15.94 -4.91
C ASP A 288 -6.90 -15.61 -3.44
N LEU A 289 -7.57 -14.49 -3.14
CA LEU A 289 -7.87 -14.02 -1.78
C LEU A 289 -6.64 -13.94 -0.86
N THR A 290 -5.46 -13.72 -1.43
CA THR A 290 -4.19 -13.63 -0.70
C THR A 290 -4.15 -12.38 0.19
N LEU A 291 -4.74 -11.28 -0.27
CA LEU A 291 -4.89 -10.05 0.50
C LEU A 291 -6.21 -10.11 1.28
N LEU A 292 -6.11 -9.95 2.59
CA LEU A 292 -7.27 -9.94 3.48
C LEU A 292 -7.55 -8.54 4.00
N PRO A 293 -8.82 -8.10 4.06
CA PRO A 293 -9.18 -6.85 4.69
C PRO A 293 -8.64 -6.75 6.12
N GLY A 294 -8.08 -5.59 6.47
CA GLY A 294 -7.47 -5.34 7.77
C GLY A 294 -5.96 -5.56 7.81
N GLN A 295 -5.34 -6.24 6.85
CA GLN A 295 -3.89 -6.40 6.77
C GLN A 295 -3.17 -5.07 6.55
N PHE A 296 -1.94 -4.98 7.08
CA PHE A 296 -1.01 -3.92 6.75
C PHE A 296 -0.01 -4.42 5.72
N VAL A 297 0.24 -3.62 4.71
CA VAL A 297 1.16 -3.90 3.61
C VAL A 297 2.04 -2.68 3.35
N ARG A 298 3.26 -2.90 2.85
CA ARG A 298 4.09 -1.78 2.39
C ARG A 298 3.75 -1.49 0.93
N THR A 299 3.41 -0.25 0.67
CA THR A 299 2.99 0.23 -0.65
C THR A 299 4.14 1.03 -1.24
N GLN A 300 4.65 0.63 -2.39
CA GLN A 300 5.68 1.33 -3.13
C GLN A 300 5.08 2.01 -4.37
N LEU A 301 5.28 3.31 -4.46
CA LEU A 301 4.86 4.13 -5.60
C LEU A 301 6.10 4.67 -6.31
N ILE A 302 6.09 4.63 -7.63
CA ILE A 302 7.07 5.34 -8.45
C ILE A 302 6.54 6.76 -8.66
N ALA A 303 7.07 7.71 -7.90
CA ALA A 303 6.64 9.11 -7.96
C ALA A 303 7.21 9.85 -9.19
N GLY A 304 8.16 9.27 -9.90
CA GLY A 304 8.77 9.85 -11.08
C GLY A 304 10.14 9.28 -11.37
N ILE A 305 10.80 9.84 -12.37
CA ILE A 305 12.17 9.52 -12.73
C ILE A 305 13.00 10.81 -12.58
N GLN A 306 14.10 10.72 -11.85
CA GLN A 306 15.06 11.82 -11.73
C GLN A 306 16.39 11.43 -12.35
N GLN A 307 17.09 12.43 -12.90
CA GLN A 307 18.48 12.25 -13.27
C GLN A 307 19.34 12.46 -12.02
N ALA A 308 20.07 11.44 -11.64
CA ALA A 308 20.92 11.49 -10.46
C ALA A 308 22.26 10.78 -10.72
N ILE A 309 23.27 11.21 -10.00
CA ILE A 309 24.57 10.51 -9.97
C ILE A 309 24.42 9.33 -9.01
N VAL A 310 24.73 8.13 -9.50
CA VAL A 310 24.74 6.91 -8.68
C VAL A 310 26.18 6.41 -8.50
N VAL A 311 26.47 5.95 -7.28
CA VAL A 311 27.79 5.45 -6.90
C VAL A 311 27.63 4.14 -6.14
N PRO A 312 28.38 3.08 -6.48
CA PRO A 312 28.34 1.81 -5.76
C PRO A 312 28.56 2.00 -4.25
N GLN A 313 27.79 1.27 -3.46
CA GLN A 313 27.86 1.37 -1.99
C GLN A 313 29.29 1.14 -1.48
N SER A 314 30.05 0.26 -2.12
CA SER A 314 31.45 -0.03 -1.79
C SER A 314 32.39 1.16 -1.93
N ALA A 315 32.05 2.18 -2.73
CA ALA A 315 32.88 3.35 -2.97
C ALA A 315 32.64 4.49 -1.96
N VAL A 316 31.55 4.42 -1.17
CA VAL A 316 31.21 5.44 -0.17
C VAL A 316 31.65 4.97 1.20
N PHE A 317 32.52 5.73 1.85
CA PHE A 317 32.92 5.47 3.24
C PHE A 317 32.51 6.64 4.15
N GLN A 318 32.35 6.36 5.42
CA GLN A 318 31.90 7.31 6.42
C GLN A 318 32.97 7.48 7.51
N ASN A 319 33.19 8.73 7.91
CA ASN A 319 33.99 9.08 9.09
C ASN A 319 33.26 10.12 9.96
N ASP A 320 33.91 10.62 11.01
CA ASP A 320 33.34 11.60 11.95
C ASP A 320 32.91 12.93 11.28
N GLN A 321 33.44 13.23 10.10
CA GLN A 321 33.13 14.46 9.33
C GLN A 321 32.03 14.27 8.28
N GLY A 322 31.56 13.03 8.07
CA GLY A 322 30.49 12.72 7.12
C GLY A 322 30.82 11.59 6.17
N ARG A 323 30.15 11.59 5.01
CA ARG A 323 30.34 10.60 3.94
C ARG A 323 31.28 11.14 2.88
N PHE A 324 32.17 10.27 2.40
CA PHE A 324 33.22 10.62 1.48
C PHE A 324 33.37 9.55 0.38
N VAL A 325 33.90 9.98 -0.75
CA VAL A 325 34.35 9.11 -1.83
C VAL A 325 35.78 9.46 -2.21
N TRP A 326 36.54 8.51 -2.75
CA TRP A 326 37.82 8.77 -3.37
C TRP A 326 37.64 9.00 -4.86
N VAL A 327 38.18 10.13 -5.33
CA VAL A 327 38.14 10.52 -6.74
C VAL A 327 39.57 10.59 -7.26
N VAL A 328 39.82 10.10 -8.48
CA VAL A 328 41.09 10.28 -9.15
C VAL A 328 41.15 11.70 -9.71
N GLY A 329 42.03 12.51 -9.13
CA GLY A 329 42.28 13.89 -9.56
C GLY A 329 43.36 14.01 -10.62
N VAL A 330 43.84 15.26 -10.82
CA VAL A 330 44.90 15.60 -11.72
C VAL A 330 46.19 14.83 -11.32
N GLU A 331 46.97 14.40 -12.29
CA GLU A 331 48.21 13.60 -12.08
C GLU A 331 47.98 12.21 -11.44
N ASN A 332 46.75 11.63 -11.62
CA ASN A 332 46.41 10.34 -11.05
C ASN A 332 46.53 10.30 -9.49
N LYS A 333 46.29 11.38 -8.82
CA LYS A 333 46.36 11.46 -7.36
C LYS A 333 44.96 11.19 -6.75
N ALA A 334 44.90 10.33 -5.74
CA ALA A 334 43.67 10.07 -5.00
C ALA A 334 43.31 11.28 -4.13
N THR A 335 42.11 11.83 -4.31
CA THR A 335 41.57 12.96 -3.55
C THR A 335 40.29 12.53 -2.85
N GLN A 336 40.24 12.79 -1.56
CA GLN A 336 39.01 12.57 -0.75
C GLN A 336 38.05 13.70 -1.02
N ARG A 337 36.80 13.40 -1.39
CA ARG A 337 35.76 14.37 -1.64
C ARG A 337 34.55 14.08 -0.79
N LYS A 338 34.08 15.09 -0.05
CA LYS A 338 32.86 15.01 0.73
C LYS A 338 31.67 14.95 -0.19
N VAL A 339 30.73 14.02 0.09
CA VAL A 339 29.50 13.84 -0.68
C VAL A 339 28.28 13.82 0.22
N GLU A 340 27.20 14.32 -0.30
CA GLU A 340 25.89 14.19 0.33
C GLU A 340 25.16 13.04 -0.33
N ALA A 341 25.18 11.87 0.34
CA ALA A 341 24.46 10.70 -0.11
C ALA A 341 22.98 10.78 0.31
N GLY A 342 22.10 10.56 -0.64
CA GLY A 342 20.63 10.48 -0.46
C GLY A 342 20.18 9.06 -0.13
N SER A 343 19.09 8.62 -0.78
CA SER A 343 18.59 7.25 -0.74
C SER A 343 19.43 6.31 -1.60
N TRP A 344 19.25 5.04 -1.42
CA TRP A 344 19.84 3.98 -2.23
C TRP A 344 18.83 3.41 -3.22
N VAL A 345 19.36 2.94 -4.35
CA VAL A 345 18.58 2.24 -5.36
C VAL A 345 19.36 0.98 -5.73
N GLY A 346 18.81 -0.18 -5.38
CA GLY A 346 19.52 -1.43 -5.49
C GLY A 346 20.77 -1.45 -4.61
N HIS A 347 21.95 -1.55 -5.23
CA HIS A 347 23.26 -1.56 -4.56
C HIS A 347 24.01 -0.22 -4.65
N ASP A 348 23.37 0.84 -5.16
CA ASP A 348 24.02 2.13 -5.42
C ASP A 348 23.42 3.24 -4.55
N TRP A 349 24.29 4.18 -4.13
CA TRP A 349 23.89 5.42 -3.47
C TRP A 349 23.55 6.49 -4.50
N ILE A 350 22.45 7.17 -4.34
CA ILE A 350 22.15 8.43 -5.04
C ILE A 350 22.95 9.54 -4.37
N ILE A 351 23.78 10.24 -5.12
CA ILE A 351 24.57 11.37 -4.64
C ILE A 351 23.86 12.67 -5.01
N LYS A 352 23.45 13.44 -3.97
CA LYS A 352 22.78 14.73 -4.15
C LYS A 352 23.74 15.86 -4.49
N SER A 353 24.95 15.83 -3.89
CA SER A 353 25.97 16.86 -4.10
C SER A 353 27.38 16.30 -3.83
N GLY A 354 28.42 16.95 -4.40
CA GLY A 354 29.82 16.64 -4.18
C GLY A 354 30.51 15.93 -5.33
N LEU A 355 29.81 15.38 -6.31
CA LEU A 355 30.37 14.79 -7.53
C LEU A 355 29.90 15.51 -8.78
N LYS A 356 30.71 15.41 -9.83
CA LYS A 356 30.37 15.87 -11.18
C LYS A 356 30.27 14.68 -12.13
N PRO A 357 29.48 14.78 -13.20
CA PRO A 357 29.56 13.83 -14.30
C PRO A 357 30.99 13.69 -14.79
N ASP A 358 31.40 12.50 -15.20
CA ASP A 358 32.76 12.13 -15.66
C ASP A 358 33.85 12.04 -14.57
N ASP A 359 33.54 12.31 -13.28
CA ASP A 359 34.50 12.00 -12.21
C ASP A 359 34.80 10.49 -12.18
N LEU A 360 36.07 10.13 -11.90
CA LEU A 360 36.51 8.76 -11.73
C LEU A 360 36.52 8.42 -10.24
N VAL A 361 35.53 7.65 -9.78
CA VAL A 361 35.41 7.23 -8.38
C VAL A 361 36.09 5.88 -8.17
N ILE A 362 36.90 5.78 -7.14
CA ILE A 362 37.58 4.56 -6.73
C ILE A 362 36.66 3.66 -5.96
N THR A 363 36.53 2.41 -6.34
CA THR A 363 35.57 1.44 -5.78
C THR A 363 36.23 0.34 -4.94
N ASP A 364 37.57 0.21 -4.98
CA ASP A 364 38.31 -0.80 -4.22
C ASP A 364 39.51 -0.21 -3.46
N ASN A 365 40.13 -1.00 -2.60
CA ASN A 365 41.31 -0.65 -1.81
C ASN A 365 41.21 0.65 -0.99
N LEU A 366 40.02 1.11 -0.65
CA LEU A 366 39.76 2.42 -0.02
C LEU A 366 40.53 2.63 1.30
N ILE A 367 40.77 1.56 2.07
CA ILE A 367 41.45 1.60 3.36
C ILE A 367 42.95 1.93 3.22
N LYS A 368 43.52 1.59 2.09
CA LYS A 368 44.97 1.80 1.81
C LYS A 368 45.27 3.18 1.24
N LEU A 369 44.23 3.91 0.82
CA LEU A 369 44.41 5.21 0.19
C LEU A 369 44.67 6.31 1.20
N ARG A 370 45.57 7.24 0.79
CA ARG A 370 45.84 8.49 1.52
C ARG A 370 45.69 9.67 0.58
N PRO A 371 45.26 10.84 1.09
CA PRO A 371 45.16 12.04 0.25
C PRO A 371 46.48 12.35 -0.46
N GLY A 372 46.42 12.58 -1.78
CA GLY A 372 47.59 12.87 -2.61
C GLY A 372 48.38 11.65 -3.08
N MET A 373 48.01 10.42 -2.73
CA MET A 373 48.70 9.18 -3.20
C MET A 373 48.49 8.98 -4.69
N VAL A 374 49.58 8.66 -5.42
CA VAL A 374 49.50 8.34 -6.86
C VAL A 374 48.92 6.95 -7.03
N VAL A 375 47.84 6.83 -7.82
CA VAL A 375 47.14 5.58 -8.10
C VAL A 375 47.21 5.22 -9.57
N LYS A 376 47.22 3.94 -9.88
CA LYS A 376 47.06 3.43 -11.23
C LYS A 376 45.62 2.96 -11.41
N ALA A 377 44.82 3.78 -12.06
CA ALA A 377 43.44 3.47 -12.33
C ALA A 377 43.30 2.37 -13.38
N HIS A 378 42.48 1.35 -13.09
CA HIS A 378 41.98 0.42 -14.10
C HIS A 378 40.47 0.46 -14.07
N SER A 379 39.85 0.40 -15.25
CA SER A 379 38.38 0.40 -15.33
C SER A 379 37.85 -0.85 -14.64
N ALA A 380 37.00 -0.65 -13.65
CA ALA A 380 36.19 -1.76 -13.10
C ALA A 380 35.32 -2.26 -14.25
N THR A 381 35.52 -3.49 -14.70
CA THR A 381 34.59 -4.16 -15.62
C THR A 381 33.24 -4.18 -14.89
N ALA A 382 32.22 -3.54 -15.45
CA ALA A 382 30.89 -3.55 -14.88
C ALA A 382 30.50 -5.00 -14.61
N ILE A 383 30.20 -5.33 -13.33
CA ILE A 383 29.57 -6.61 -12.99
C ILE A 383 28.23 -6.56 -13.71
N PRO A 384 27.91 -7.50 -14.62
CA PRO A 384 26.62 -7.47 -15.31
C PRO A 384 25.52 -7.52 -14.25
N THR A 385 24.73 -6.48 -14.21
CA THR A 385 23.45 -6.46 -13.48
C THR A 385 22.66 -7.68 -13.96
N ALA A 386 22.25 -8.54 -13.03
CA ALA A 386 21.45 -9.73 -13.28
C ALA A 386 20.04 -9.36 -13.74
N THR A 387 19.90 -8.82 -14.95
CA THR A 387 18.62 -8.49 -15.58
C THR A 387 18.44 -9.16 -16.94
N ASP A 388 19.48 -9.93 -17.42
CA ASP A 388 19.36 -10.74 -18.63
C ASP A 388 19.73 -12.20 -18.32
N ALA A 389 18.81 -12.92 -17.66
CA ALA A 389 18.77 -14.36 -17.77
C ALA A 389 17.92 -14.68 -19.01
N PRO A 390 18.48 -15.25 -20.09
CA PRO A 390 17.65 -15.73 -21.19
C PRO A 390 16.77 -16.86 -20.67
N ALA A 391 15.49 -16.76 -20.94
CA ALA A 391 14.51 -17.82 -20.71
C ALA A 391 15.03 -19.10 -21.40
N GLN A 392 15.52 -20.06 -20.60
CA GLN A 392 15.85 -21.38 -21.09
C GLN A 392 14.56 -22.03 -21.56
N ALA A 393 14.53 -22.34 -22.85
CA ALA A 393 13.49 -23.09 -23.51
C ALA A 393 13.22 -24.39 -22.74
N ALA A 394 11.98 -24.56 -22.28
CA ALA A 394 11.49 -25.80 -21.71
C ALA A 394 11.56 -26.89 -22.81
N THR A 395 12.51 -27.80 -22.66
CA THR A 395 12.62 -29.01 -23.45
C THR A 395 11.37 -29.87 -23.19
N ALA A 396 10.59 -30.06 -24.23
CA ALA A 396 9.40 -30.91 -24.20
C ALA A 396 9.79 -32.35 -23.82
N VAL A 397 9.28 -32.82 -22.68
CA VAL A 397 9.30 -34.22 -22.30
C VAL A 397 8.21 -34.94 -23.07
N ALA A 398 8.60 -35.88 -23.94
CA ALA A 398 7.69 -36.75 -24.66
C ALA A 398 6.90 -37.67 -23.72
N PRO A 399 5.66 -38.04 -24.04
CA PRO A 399 4.84 -38.92 -23.18
C PRO A 399 5.34 -40.35 -23.23
N VAL A 400 5.58 -40.94 -22.06
CA VAL A 400 5.85 -42.36 -21.87
C VAL A 400 4.55 -43.13 -22.07
N THR A 401 4.48 -43.92 -23.11
CA THR A 401 3.43 -44.93 -23.34
C THR A 401 3.56 -46.07 -22.36
N THR A 402 2.64 -46.21 -21.43
CA THR A 402 2.48 -47.41 -20.58
C THR A 402 1.76 -48.47 -21.38
N ASN A 403 2.49 -49.53 -21.69
CA ASN A 403 1.95 -50.76 -22.27
C ASN A 403 1.33 -51.63 -21.14
N LYS A 404 0.08 -52.05 -21.34
CA LYS A 404 -0.71 -52.88 -20.46
C LYS A 404 -0.38 -54.35 -20.72
N LYS A 405 -0.05 -55.10 -19.68
CA LYS A 405 -0.32 -56.51 -19.59
C LYS A 405 -0.88 -56.84 -18.23
#